data_50f33634054ebd4a6719233cbcfef7d6
#
_entry.id   50f33634054ebd4a6719233cbcfef7d6
#
_cell.length_a   1.000
_cell.length_b   1.000
_cell.length_c   1.000
_cell.angle_alpha   90.00
_cell.angle_beta   90.00
_cell.angle_gamma   90.00
#
_symmetry.space_group_name_H-M   'P 1'
#
loop_
_entity.id
_entity.type
_entity.pdbx_description
1 polymer ?
#
loop_
_entity_poly.entity_id
_entity_poly.type
_entity_poly.pdbx_seq_one_letter_code
_entity_poly.pdbx_strand_id
1 'polypeptide(L)'
;EKQIADFGARAKDGKLTMEELTGGTFTVSNGGVFGSMLSTPIINPPQAAILGIHATKDRAVVENGQIVIRPMNYLAVSYDHRIIDGREAVQFLSTIKEALEFPGRVLLDL
;
A
#
# COMPACT_ATOMS: atom_id res chain seq x y z
N GLU A 1 8.26 -10.44 -8.32
CA GLU A 1 7.18 -11.33 -7.83
C GLU A 1 7.66 -12.70 -7.39
N LYS A 2 8.63 -13.27 -8.08
CA LYS A 2 9.22 -14.56 -7.68
C LYS A 2 9.84 -14.48 -6.29
N GLN A 3 10.53 -13.39 -5.99
CA GLN A 3 11.14 -13.17 -4.68
C GLN A 3 10.09 -13.01 -3.59
N ILE A 4 8.99 -12.32 -3.88
CA ILE A 4 7.88 -12.17 -2.94
C ILE A 4 7.25 -13.53 -2.63
N ALA A 5 7.04 -14.36 -3.63
CA ALA A 5 6.49 -15.70 -3.45
C ALA A 5 7.43 -16.58 -2.63
N ASP A 6 8.73 -16.51 -2.90
CA ASP A 6 9.77 -17.26 -2.15
C ASP A 6 9.80 -16.84 -0.68
N PHE A 7 9.79 -15.52 -0.42
CA PHE A 7 9.77 -15.02 0.95
C PHE A 7 8.49 -15.41 1.68
N GLY A 8 7.34 -15.42 0.98
CA GLY A 8 6.08 -15.86 1.57
C GLY A 8 6.12 -17.32 1.99
N ALA A 9 6.67 -18.18 1.14
CA ALA A 9 6.81 -19.60 1.45
C ALA A 9 7.79 -19.81 2.62
N ARG A 10 8.92 -19.10 2.60
CA ARG A 10 9.95 -19.22 3.65
C ARG A 10 9.45 -18.66 4.99
N ALA A 11 8.60 -17.65 4.96
CA ALA A 11 7.99 -17.11 6.18
C ALA A 11 7.08 -18.14 6.85
N LYS A 12 6.31 -18.91 6.06
CA LYS A 12 5.48 -19.99 6.59
C LYS A 12 6.31 -21.09 7.25
N ASP A 13 7.48 -21.36 6.69
CA ASP A 13 8.40 -22.40 7.20
C ASP A 13 9.31 -21.87 8.31
N GLY A 14 9.25 -20.59 8.64
CA GLY A 14 10.10 -19.98 9.64
C GLY A 14 11.57 -19.88 9.24
N LYS A 15 11.86 -19.84 7.95
CA LYS A 15 13.22 -19.86 7.41
C LYS A 15 13.75 -18.48 6.97
N LEU A 16 13.03 -17.41 7.26
CA LEU A 16 13.52 -16.07 6.95
C LEU A 16 14.62 -15.66 7.92
N THR A 17 15.69 -15.05 7.39
CA THR A 17 16.78 -14.52 8.21
C THR A 17 16.52 -13.03 8.51
N MET A 18 17.22 -12.52 9.54
CA MET A 18 17.13 -11.10 9.88
C MET A 18 17.65 -10.19 8.75
N GLU A 19 18.66 -10.65 8.02
CA GLU A 19 19.20 -9.91 6.88
C GLU A 19 18.16 -9.76 5.77
N GLU A 20 17.33 -10.77 5.56
CA GLU A 20 16.28 -10.75 4.55
C GLU A 20 15.11 -9.84 4.94
N LEU A 21 14.92 -9.61 6.24
CA LEU A 21 13.89 -8.72 6.77
C LEU A 21 14.33 -7.26 6.82
N THR A 22 15.61 -6.98 6.56
CA THR A 22 16.18 -5.64 6.60
C THR A 22 16.68 -5.23 5.22
N GLY A 23 17.13 -3.98 5.09
CA GLY A 23 17.74 -3.47 3.88
C GLY A 23 16.78 -2.87 2.88
N GLY A 24 15.49 -2.99 3.08
CA GLY A 24 14.49 -2.32 2.25
C GLY A 24 14.47 -0.81 2.53
N THR A 25 14.10 -0.02 1.53
CA THR A 25 13.98 1.44 1.67
C THR A 25 12.57 1.87 2.01
N PHE A 26 11.58 1.03 1.74
CA PHE A 26 10.18 1.33 1.97
C PHE A 26 9.42 0.02 2.23
N THR A 27 8.34 0.10 3.00
CA THR A 27 7.51 -1.07 3.31
C THR A 27 6.10 -0.87 2.76
N VAL A 28 5.59 -1.90 2.10
CA VAL A 28 4.18 -1.99 1.71
C VAL A 28 3.58 -3.17 2.47
N SER A 29 2.54 -2.91 3.25
CA SER A 29 1.86 -3.93 4.04
C SER A 29 0.50 -4.23 3.43
N ASN A 30 0.12 -5.52 3.35
CA ASN A 30 -1.18 -5.92 2.83
C ASN A 30 -2.00 -6.61 3.92
N GLY A 31 -2.87 -5.85 4.58
CA GLY A 31 -3.83 -6.40 5.54
C GLY A 31 -5.04 -7.05 4.90
N GLY A 32 -5.22 -6.88 3.59
CA GLY A 32 -6.38 -7.39 2.88
C GLY A 32 -6.43 -8.91 2.82
N VAL A 33 -5.28 -9.58 2.88
CA VAL A 33 -5.21 -11.05 2.92
C VAL A 33 -5.87 -11.62 4.18
N PHE A 34 -6.01 -10.80 5.22
CA PHE A 34 -6.69 -11.15 6.46
C PHE A 34 -8.08 -10.51 6.57
N GLY A 35 -8.57 -9.92 5.47
CA GLY A 35 -9.89 -9.29 5.42
C GLY A 35 -9.98 -7.89 6.00
N SER A 36 -8.86 -7.26 6.33
CA SER A 36 -8.86 -5.92 6.90
C SER A 36 -9.38 -4.88 5.91
N MET A 37 -10.37 -4.10 6.32
CA MET A 37 -10.90 -2.99 5.53
C MET A 37 -10.01 -1.75 5.65
N LEU A 38 -9.51 -1.49 6.85
CA LEU A 38 -8.68 -0.33 7.16
C LEU A 38 -7.88 -0.62 8.42
N SER A 39 -6.65 -0.16 8.45
CA SER A 39 -5.79 -0.28 9.63
C SER A 39 -4.83 0.90 9.67
N THR A 40 -4.10 1.02 10.78
CA THR A 40 -3.01 1.97 10.91
C THR A 40 -1.72 1.17 10.83
N PRO A 41 -0.99 1.21 9.71
CA PRO A 41 0.26 0.45 9.60
C PRO A 41 1.34 1.03 10.51
N ILE A 42 2.25 0.17 10.94
CA ILE A 42 3.32 0.53 11.87
C ILE A 42 4.62 0.69 11.09
N ILE A 43 5.28 1.84 11.27
CA ILE A 43 6.55 2.13 10.60
C ILE A 43 7.62 1.13 11.06
N ASN A 44 8.41 0.66 10.11
CA ASN A 44 9.53 -0.26 10.34
C ASN A 44 10.84 0.53 10.34
N PRO A 45 11.32 0.99 11.52
CA PRO A 45 12.55 1.78 11.56
C PRO A 45 13.74 1.02 10.95
N PRO A 46 14.70 1.69 10.31
CA PRO A 46 14.85 3.14 10.18
C PRO A 46 14.08 3.80 9.03
N GLN A 47 13.14 3.09 8.43
CA GLN A 47 12.31 3.66 7.37
C GLN A 47 11.43 4.78 7.92
N ALA A 48 11.12 5.77 7.07
CA ALA A 48 10.36 6.96 7.47
C ALA A 48 8.85 6.84 7.22
N ALA A 49 8.42 5.83 6.47
CA ALA A 49 7.01 5.67 6.12
C ALA A 49 6.68 4.23 5.74
N ILE A 50 5.39 3.93 5.76
CA ILE A 50 4.86 2.63 5.35
C ILE A 50 3.51 2.85 4.67
N LEU A 51 3.26 2.14 3.57
CA LEU A 51 1.97 2.14 2.90
C LEU A 51 1.21 0.87 3.29
N GLY A 52 -0.01 1.04 3.76
CA GLY A 52 -0.92 -0.08 4.04
C GLY A 52 -1.95 -0.21 2.95
N ILE A 53 -2.07 -1.40 2.37
CA ILE A 53 -3.15 -1.75 1.47
C ILE A 53 -4.07 -2.76 2.17
N HIS A 54 -5.34 -2.81 1.75
CA HIS A 54 -6.37 -3.52 2.49
C HIS A 54 -7.21 -4.37 1.54
N ALA A 55 -8.30 -4.94 2.06
CA ALA A 55 -9.18 -5.78 1.25
C ALA A 55 -9.87 -4.94 0.16
N THR A 56 -9.88 -5.46 -1.06
CA THR A 56 -10.62 -4.88 -2.16
C THR A 56 -12.04 -5.46 -2.15
N LYS A 57 -13.03 -4.58 -2.08
CA LYS A 57 -14.45 -4.99 -2.07
C LYS A 57 -15.26 -4.09 -2.98
N ASP A 58 -16.30 -4.65 -3.56
CA ASP A 58 -17.24 -3.87 -4.34
C ASP A 58 -18.02 -2.94 -3.42
N ARG A 59 -18.08 -1.67 -3.80
CA ARG A 59 -18.80 -0.63 -3.05
C ARG A 59 -19.55 0.26 -4.01
N ALA A 60 -20.64 0.84 -3.51
CA ALA A 60 -21.39 1.83 -4.26
C ALA A 60 -20.63 3.17 -4.24
N VAL A 61 -20.37 3.71 -5.41
CA VAL A 61 -19.72 5.01 -5.56
C VAL A 61 -20.50 5.86 -6.57
N VAL A 62 -20.31 7.16 -6.51
CA VAL A 62 -20.97 8.08 -7.43
C VAL A 62 -19.99 8.47 -8.53
N GLU A 63 -20.39 8.23 -9.78
CA GLU A 63 -19.65 8.67 -10.96
C GLU A 63 -20.59 9.32 -11.93
N ASN A 64 -20.26 10.55 -12.37
CA ASN A 64 -21.09 11.33 -13.32
C ASN A 64 -22.55 11.47 -12.87
N GLY A 65 -22.77 11.63 -11.57
CA GLY A 65 -24.09 11.77 -11.00
C GLY A 65 -24.88 10.48 -10.86
N GLN A 66 -24.24 9.33 -11.11
CA GLN A 66 -24.89 8.02 -11.03
C GLN A 66 -24.21 7.14 -9.99
N ILE A 67 -24.99 6.27 -9.37
CA ILE A 67 -24.45 5.29 -8.41
C ILE A 67 -24.01 4.07 -9.20
N VAL A 68 -22.73 3.72 -9.08
CA VAL A 68 -22.14 2.56 -9.75
C VAL A 68 -21.41 1.68 -8.73
N ILE A 69 -21.21 0.42 -9.09
CA ILE A 69 -20.45 -0.52 -8.25
C ILE A 69 -19.02 -0.57 -8.76
N ARG A 70 -18.05 -0.33 -7.87
CA ARG A 70 -16.63 -0.37 -8.20
C ARG A 70 -15.86 -1.16 -7.14
N PRO A 71 -14.79 -1.86 -7.54
CA PRO A 71 -13.87 -2.45 -6.57
C PRO A 71 -13.09 -1.32 -5.90
N MET A 72 -13.18 -1.26 -4.57
CA MET A 72 -12.60 -0.20 -3.76
C MET A 72 -11.61 -0.78 -2.76
N ASN A 73 -10.52 -0.07 -2.54
CA ASN A 73 -9.50 -0.42 -1.57
C ASN A 73 -9.07 0.83 -0.82
N TYR A 74 -8.99 0.74 0.49
CA TYR A 74 -8.43 1.82 1.29
C TYR A 74 -6.92 1.73 1.34
N LEU A 75 -6.27 2.86 1.13
CA LEU A 75 -4.83 3.00 1.28
C LEU A 75 -4.55 3.91 2.47
N ALA A 76 -3.63 3.50 3.30
CA ALA A 76 -3.21 4.28 4.45
C ALA A 76 -1.69 4.41 4.43
N VAL A 77 -1.18 5.59 4.82
CA VAL A 77 0.25 5.79 4.99
C VAL A 77 0.51 6.26 6.41
N SER A 78 1.45 5.62 7.08
CA SER A 78 2.03 6.12 8.32
C SER A 78 3.38 6.71 8.00
N TYR A 79 3.72 7.85 8.58
CA TYR A 79 4.97 8.54 8.27
C TYR A 79 5.55 9.20 9.51
N ASP A 80 6.87 9.36 9.49
CA ASP A 80 7.59 10.06 10.55
C ASP A 80 7.47 11.56 10.30
N HIS A 81 6.64 12.23 11.08
CA HIS A 81 6.35 13.65 10.90
C HIS A 81 7.55 14.54 11.23
N ARG A 82 8.60 14.01 11.79
CA ARG A 82 9.86 14.74 11.99
C ARG A 82 10.63 14.92 10.69
N ILE A 83 10.36 14.07 9.68
CA ILE A 83 11.07 14.04 8.40
C ILE A 83 10.14 14.41 7.25
N ILE A 84 8.88 13.95 7.29
CA ILE A 84 7.89 14.11 6.24
C ILE A 84 6.75 14.97 6.78
N ASP A 85 6.36 16.02 6.03
CA ASP A 85 5.20 16.80 6.43
C ASP A 85 3.89 16.21 5.87
N GLY A 86 2.76 16.70 6.39
CA GLY A 86 1.45 16.20 6.00
C GLY A 86 1.15 16.43 4.52
N ARG A 87 1.66 17.52 3.94
CA ARG A 87 1.48 17.84 2.52
C ARG A 87 2.16 16.79 1.64
N GLU A 88 3.39 16.44 1.96
CA GLU A 88 4.14 15.42 1.22
C GLU A 88 3.45 14.05 1.31
N ALA A 89 2.98 13.69 2.50
CA ALA A 89 2.29 12.42 2.71
C ALA A 89 0.99 12.34 1.91
N VAL A 90 0.19 13.41 1.89
CA VAL A 90 -1.06 13.46 1.13
C VAL A 90 -0.78 13.44 -0.37
N GLN A 91 0.24 14.17 -0.83
CA GLN A 91 0.64 14.15 -2.24
C GLN A 91 1.08 12.77 -2.69
N PHE A 92 1.81 12.06 -1.85
CA PHE A 92 2.23 10.69 -2.10
C PHE A 92 1.02 9.76 -2.30
N LEU A 93 0.06 9.80 -1.36
CA LEU A 93 -1.16 9.00 -1.47
C LEU A 93 -2.00 9.36 -2.69
N SER A 94 -2.15 10.65 -2.98
CA SER A 94 -2.91 11.12 -4.13
C SER A 94 -2.30 10.65 -5.44
N THR A 95 -0.98 10.65 -5.54
CA THR A 95 -0.28 10.18 -6.74
C THR A 95 -0.51 8.68 -6.95
N ILE A 96 -0.44 7.89 -5.90
CA ILE A 96 -0.71 6.46 -5.97
C ILE A 96 -2.16 6.21 -6.39
N LYS A 97 -3.10 6.93 -5.77
CA LYS A 97 -4.52 6.82 -6.09
C LYS A 97 -4.77 7.10 -7.58
N GLU A 98 -4.22 8.19 -8.09
CA GLU A 98 -4.38 8.56 -9.50
C GLU A 98 -3.78 7.52 -10.44
N ALA A 99 -2.61 6.98 -10.11
CA ALA A 99 -1.97 5.95 -10.92
C ALA A 99 -2.80 4.67 -10.98
N LEU A 100 -3.46 4.30 -9.87
CA LEU A 100 -4.31 3.11 -9.81
C LEU A 100 -5.65 3.31 -10.50
N GLU A 101 -6.23 4.51 -10.40
CA GLU A 101 -7.51 4.82 -11.03
C GLU A 101 -7.37 5.05 -12.54
N PHE A 102 -6.23 5.53 -12.99
CA PHE A 102 -5.97 5.83 -14.40
C PHE A 102 -4.64 5.23 -14.84
N PRO A 103 -4.56 3.89 -14.98
CA PRO A 103 -3.28 3.23 -15.29
C PRO A 103 -2.63 3.68 -16.60
N GLY A 104 -3.43 4.11 -17.58
CA GLY A 104 -2.91 4.63 -18.85
C GLY A 104 -2.06 5.87 -18.69
N ARG A 105 -2.30 6.66 -17.65
CA ARG A 105 -1.52 7.86 -17.37
C ARG A 105 -0.07 7.55 -16.99
N VAL A 106 0.13 6.45 -16.28
CA VAL A 106 1.48 6.02 -15.89
C VAL A 106 2.32 5.72 -17.11
N LEU A 107 1.71 5.12 -18.14
CA LEU A 107 2.40 4.85 -19.40
C LEU A 107 2.80 6.13 -20.15
N LEU A 108 2.01 7.19 -20.00
CA LEU A 108 2.32 8.47 -20.63
C LEU A 108 3.43 9.23 -19.90
N ASP A 109 3.61 8.99 -18.62
CA ASP A 109 4.63 9.65 -17.80
C ASP A 109 6.00 8.95 -17.86
N LEU A 110 6.05 7.80 -18.50
CA LEU A 110 7.29 7.09 -18.75
C LEU A 110 7.92 7.62 -20.05
#